data_29953ff1e2aec41fa131a089006290a2
#
_entry.id   29953ff1e2aec41fa131a089006290a2
#
_cell.length_a   1.000
_cell.length_b   1.000
_cell.length_c   1.000
_cell.angle_alpha   90.00
_cell.angle_beta   90.00
_cell.angle_gamma   90.00
#
_symmetry.space_group_name_H-M   'P 1'
#
loop_
_entity.id
_entity.type
_entity.pdbx_description
1 polymer ?
#
loop_
_entity_poly.entity_id
_entity_poly.type
_entity_poly.pdbx_seq_one_letter_code
_entity_poly.pdbx_strand_id
1 'polypeptide(L)'
;MLKILSTQLTGVFQRISTQEEEQFEDAARLLAQAVISNGTIFIYGIDEMEAVAAEALYGAEKLPNVKRLDINEVKTADRVLIVSRFCTNEEAIRIAKQLQEQNIWTIGMSSIIEETTQTLVDYVDVHIDLCLKQPLVPAEDGTRIGFPSAVAALFAYHSLALMTQEIVAEYE
;
A
#
# COMPACT_ATOMS: atom_id res chain seq x y z
N MET A 1 -3.92 -25.51 12.65
CA MET A 1 -4.23 -24.42 11.71
C MET A 1 -3.89 -23.03 12.24
N LEU A 2 -4.50 -22.56 13.33
CA LEU A 2 -4.27 -21.21 13.91
C LEU A 2 -2.79 -20.92 14.17
N LYS A 3 -2.07 -21.85 14.78
CA LYS A 3 -0.65 -21.70 15.09
C LYS A 3 0.22 -21.56 13.84
N ILE A 4 -0.11 -22.30 12.80
CA ILE A 4 0.59 -22.23 11.50
C ILE A 4 0.32 -20.87 10.86
N LEU A 5 -0.93 -20.47 10.78
CA LEU A 5 -1.30 -19.15 10.21
C LEU A 5 -0.59 -18.01 10.94
N SER A 6 -0.61 -18.02 12.29
CA SER A 6 0.06 -17.00 13.10
C SER A 6 1.56 -16.93 12.81
N THR A 7 2.25 -18.07 12.81
CA THR A 7 3.69 -18.15 12.52
C THR A 7 4.01 -17.65 11.10
N GLN A 8 3.25 -18.11 10.11
CA GLN A 8 3.46 -17.72 8.72
C GLN A 8 3.19 -16.22 8.50
N LEU A 9 2.14 -15.70 9.12
CA LEU A 9 1.79 -14.26 9.02
C LEU A 9 2.85 -13.39 9.69
N THR A 10 3.38 -13.80 10.85
CA THR A 10 4.52 -13.12 11.49
C THR A 10 5.72 -13.08 10.54
N GLY A 11 6.00 -14.16 9.82
CA GLY A 11 7.06 -14.19 8.81
C GLY A 11 6.81 -13.22 7.64
N VAL A 12 5.55 -13.02 7.22
CA VAL A 12 5.18 -12.01 6.22
C VAL A 12 5.49 -10.60 6.74
N PHE A 13 5.06 -10.27 7.96
CA PHE A 13 5.32 -8.96 8.57
C PHE A 13 6.82 -8.67 8.70
N GLN A 14 7.61 -9.66 9.11
CA GLN A 14 9.06 -9.52 9.19
C GLN A 14 9.69 -9.26 7.82
N ARG A 15 9.25 -9.96 6.77
CA ARG A 15 9.74 -9.68 5.42
C ARG A 15 9.41 -8.28 4.95
N ILE A 16 8.16 -7.84 5.13
CA ILE A 16 7.74 -6.48 4.77
C ILE A 16 8.63 -5.45 5.49
N SER A 17 8.78 -5.57 6.81
CA SER A 17 9.51 -4.58 7.61
C SER A 17 11.01 -4.55 7.31
N THR A 18 11.62 -5.68 6.92
CA THR A 18 13.08 -5.74 6.68
C THR A 18 13.47 -5.52 5.23
N GLN A 19 12.62 -5.90 4.27
CA GLN A 19 12.93 -5.78 2.85
C GLN A 19 12.47 -4.45 2.25
N GLU A 20 11.45 -3.82 2.83
CA GLU A 20 10.83 -2.62 2.30
C GLU A 20 11.15 -1.35 3.11
N GLU A 21 12.13 -1.38 4.00
CA GLU A 21 12.48 -0.26 4.89
C GLU A 21 12.73 1.04 4.10
N GLU A 22 13.52 0.99 3.03
CA GLU A 22 13.81 2.14 2.17
C GLU A 22 12.55 2.65 1.46
N GLN A 23 11.72 1.75 0.93
CA GLN A 23 10.46 2.09 0.28
C GLN A 23 9.47 2.74 1.25
N PHE A 24 9.42 2.27 2.49
CA PHE A 24 8.62 2.93 3.52
C PHE A 24 9.10 4.34 3.82
N GLU A 25 10.41 4.56 3.95
CA GLU A 25 10.97 5.89 4.18
C GLU A 25 10.63 6.83 3.02
N ASP A 26 10.83 6.40 1.78
CA ASP A 26 10.55 7.22 0.60
C ASP A 26 9.05 7.51 0.45
N ALA A 27 8.20 6.52 0.66
CA ALA A 27 6.74 6.70 0.66
C ALA A 27 6.28 7.65 1.77
N ALA A 28 6.81 7.50 2.98
CA ALA A 28 6.48 8.37 4.11
C ALA A 28 6.90 9.82 3.84
N ARG A 29 8.08 10.06 3.24
CA ARG A 29 8.52 11.39 2.83
C ARG A 29 7.57 12.01 1.80
N LEU A 30 7.11 11.25 0.81
CA LEU A 30 6.14 11.73 -0.19
C LEU A 30 4.81 12.12 0.45
N LEU A 31 4.28 11.30 1.38
CA LEU A 31 3.04 11.61 2.08
C LEU A 31 3.20 12.82 3.01
N ALA A 32 4.30 12.89 3.75
CA ALA A 32 4.60 14.02 4.63
C ALA A 32 4.69 15.35 3.84
N GLN A 33 5.28 15.34 2.65
CA GLN A 33 5.33 16.52 1.79
C GLN A 33 3.93 17.03 1.43
N ALA A 34 2.98 16.16 1.13
CA ALA A 34 1.60 16.56 0.89
C ALA A 34 0.99 17.23 2.12
N VAL A 35 1.15 16.63 3.30
CA VAL A 35 0.62 17.18 4.57
C VAL A 35 1.21 18.56 4.85
N ILE A 36 2.55 18.69 4.79
CA ILE A 36 3.26 19.93 5.09
C ILE A 36 2.90 21.06 4.10
N SER A 37 2.66 20.72 2.83
CA SER A 37 2.26 21.69 1.80
C SER A 37 0.74 21.92 1.69
N ASN A 38 -0.04 21.45 2.65
CA ASN A 38 -1.51 21.49 2.63
C ASN A 38 -2.16 20.78 1.42
N GLY A 39 -1.49 19.79 0.87
CA GLY A 39 -2.04 18.88 -0.13
C GLY A 39 -2.95 17.82 0.49
N THR A 40 -3.57 17.04 -0.37
CA THR A 40 -4.43 15.91 0.00
C THR A 40 -3.72 14.59 -0.27
N ILE A 41 -3.91 13.62 0.61
CA ILE A 41 -3.54 12.22 0.37
C ILE A 41 -4.79 11.51 -0.12
N PHE A 42 -4.81 11.11 -1.38
CA PHE A 42 -5.88 10.28 -1.93
C PHE A 42 -5.54 8.82 -1.77
N ILE A 43 -6.50 8.01 -1.36
CA ILE A 43 -6.35 6.56 -1.20
C ILE A 43 -7.36 5.80 -2.04
N TYR A 44 -6.88 4.73 -2.67
CA TYR A 44 -7.68 3.80 -3.46
C TYR A 44 -7.30 2.36 -3.15
N GLY A 45 -8.19 1.66 -2.48
CA GLY A 45 -8.07 0.22 -2.20
C GLY A 45 -8.97 -0.57 -3.13
N ILE A 46 -8.39 -1.54 -3.85
CA ILE A 46 -9.11 -2.36 -4.83
C ILE A 46 -9.54 -3.67 -4.18
N ASP A 47 -10.80 -4.05 -4.37
CA ASP A 47 -11.42 -5.25 -3.82
C ASP A 47 -11.26 -5.30 -2.28
N GLU A 48 -10.69 -6.35 -1.71
CA GLU A 48 -10.47 -6.49 -0.26
C GLU A 48 -9.53 -5.42 0.32
N MET A 49 -8.74 -4.74 -0.50
CA MET A 49 -7.88 -3.64 -0.07
C MET A 49 -8.65 -2.37 0.28
N GLU A 50 -9.96 -2.34 0.02
CA GLU A 50 -10.86 -1.33 0.57
C GLU A 50 -10.76 -1.25 2.11
N ALA A 51 -10.35 -2.33 2.78
CA ALA A 51 -10.07 -2.32 4.21
C ALA A 51 -8.99 -1.29 4.60
N VAL A 52 -7.97 -1.10 3.76
CA VAL A 52 -6.90 -0.10 3.97
C VAL A 52 -7.45 1.31 3.79
N ALA A 53 -8.27 1.53 2.77
CA ALA A 53 -8.93 2.81 2.56
C ALA A 53 -9.88 3.15 3.73
N ALA A 54 -10.63 2.18 4.22
CA ALA A 54 -11.51 2.35 5.38
C ALA A 54 -10.73 2.71 6.64
N GLU A 55 -9.60 2.04 6.92
CA GLU A 55 -8.73 2.37 8.05
C GLU A 55 -8.17 3.79 7.93
N ALA A 56 -7.67 4.17 6.76
CA ALA A 56 -7.13 5.49 6.52
C ALA A 56 -8.16 6.63 6.73
N LEU A 57 -9.42 6.38 6.37
CA LEU A 57 -10.49 7.37 6.44
C LEU A 57 -11.19 7.42 7.80
N TYR A 58 -11.40 6.28 8.42
CA TYR A 58 -12.30 6.13 9.58
C TYR A 58 -11.63 5.49 10.80
N GLY A 59 -10.46 4.87 10.63
CA GLY A 59 -9.74 4.20 11.70
C GLY A 59 -9.19 5.14 12.77
N ALA A 60 -8.59 4.57 13.80
CA ALA A 60 -7.95 5.33 14.87
C ALA A 60 -6.66 6.03 14.41
N GLU A 61 -5.93 5.40 13.48
CA GLU A 61 -4.67 5.91 12.92
C GLU A 61 -4.89 6.47 11.50
N LYS A 62 -5.55 7.62 11.44
CA LYS A 62 -5.80 8.31 10.17
C LYS A 62 -4.55 9.03 9.68
N LEU A 63 -4.33 8.99 8.38
CA LEU A 63 -3.42 9.95 7.75
C LEU A 63 -4.05 11.34 7.73
N PRO A 64 -3.27 12.40 7.93
CA PRO A 64 -3.78 13.77 7.81
C PRO A 64 -4.27 14.05 6.38
N ASN A 65 -5.35 14.83 6.26
CA ASN A 65 -5.91 15.26 4.97
C ASN A 65 -6.17 14.12 3.97
N VAL A 66 -6.60 12.95 4.45
CA VAL A 66 -6.88 11.79 3.60
C VAL A 66 -8.28 11.88 3.01
N LYS A 67 -8.41 11.49 1.73
CA LYS A 67 -9.68 11.34 1.01
C LYS A 67 -9.69 10.09 0.14
N ARG A 68 -10.88 9.60 -0.21
CA ARG A 68 -11.02 8.62 -1.29
C ARG A 68 -10.57 9.23 -2.60
N LEU A 69 -9.96 8.42 -3.45
CA LEU A 69 -9.54 8.87 -4.78
C LEU A 69 -10.75 9.28 -5.63
N ASP A 70 -10.76 10.54 -6.02
CA ASP A 70 -11.43 11.02 -7.22
C ASP A 70 -10.35 11.58 -8.14
N ILE A 71 -10.10 10.90 -9.23
CA ILE A 71 -8.98 11.22 -10.13
C ILE A 71 -9.10 12.60 -10.76
N ASN A 72 -10.32 13.14 -10.83
CA ASN A 72 -10.58 14.48 -11.38
C ASN A 72 -10.26 15.60 -10.37
N GLU A 73 -10.18 15.28 -9.08
CA GLU A 73 -9.86 16.26 -8.03
C GLU A 73 -8.36 16.36 -7.73
N VAL A 74 -7.57 15.37 -8.20
CA VAL A 74 -6.14 15.28 -7.85
C VAL A 74 -5.33 16.40 -8.51
N LYS A 75 -4.47 17.05 -7.71
CA LYS A 75 -3.58 18.14 -8.13
C LYS A 75 -2.12 17.76 -7.87
N THR A 76 -1.19 18.50 -8.46
CA THR A 76 0.25 18.24 -8.35
C THR A 76 0.81 18.31 -6.92
N ALA A 77 0.15 19.05 -6.01
CA ALA A 77 0.52 19.09 -4.59
C ALA A 77 0.06 17.84 -3.81
N ASP A 78 -0.84 17.04 -4.38
CA ASP A 78 -1.41 15.86 -3.73
C ASP A 78 -0.53 14.63 -3.92
N ARG A 79 -0.83 13.58 -3.17
CA ARG A 79 -0.24 12.26 -3.32
C ARG A 79 -1.33 11.21 -3.39
N VAL A 80 -1.08 10.14 -4.12
CA VAL A 80 -2.04 9.04 -4.27
C VAL A 80 -1.43 7.74 -3.78
N LEU A 81 -2.14 7.02 -2.92
CA LEU A 81 -1.81 5.66 -2.48
C LEU A 81 -2.78 4.68 -3.13
N ILE A 82 -2.26 3.78 -3.95
CA ILE A 82 -3.02 2.71 -4.62
C ILE A 82 -2.66 1.38 -3.96
N VAL A 83 -3.66 0.65 -3.51
CA VAL A 83 -3.48 -0.65 -2.85
C VAL A 83 -4.22 -1.74 -3.62
N SER A 84 -3.50 -2.77 -4.05
CA SER A 84 -4.05 -3.95 -4.72
C SER A 84 -3.42 -5.23 -4.18
N ARG A 85 -4.05 -6.39 -4.44
CA ARG A 85 -3.50 -7.68 -4.00
C ARG A 85 -2.18 -7.98 -4.69
N PHE A 86 -2.15 -7.84 -6.01
CA PHE A 86 -0.97 -8.09 -6.84
C PHE A 86 -0.62 -6.89 -7.71
N CYS A 87 0.65 -6.76 -8.03
CA CYS A 87 1.16 -5.72 -8.91
C CYS A 87 0.62 -5.80 -10.36
N THR A 88 -0.02 -6.91 -10.71
CA THR A 88 -0.63 -7.17 -12.03
C THR A 88 -2.09 -6.75 -12.12
N ASN A 89 -2.67 -6.13 -11.10
CA ASN A 89 -4.05 -5.68 -11.13
C ASN A 89 -4.25 -4.61 -12.21
N GLU A 90 -5.11 -4.89 -13.19
CA GLU A 90 -5.31 -4.05 -14.37
C GLU A 90 -5.86 -2.66 -14.03
N GLU A 91 -6.76 -2.57 -13.05
CA GLU A 91 -7.32 -1.30 -12.62
C GLU A 91 -6.28 -0.44 -11.90
N ALA A 92 -5.46 -1.04 -11.03
CA ALA A 92 -4.35 -0.36 -10.37
C ALA A 92 -3.37 0.21 -11.39
N ILE A 93 -2.99 -0.60 -12.39
CA ILE A 93 -2.08 -0.19 -13.47
C ILE A 93 -2.68 0.96 -14.29
N ARG A 94 -3.95 0.87 -14.67
CA ARG A 94 -4.65 1.90 -15.43
C ARG A 94 -4.67 3.24 -14.70
N ILE A 95 -5.01 3.23 -13.42
CA ILE A 95 -5.06 4.44 -12.58
C ILE A 95 -3.65 5.03 -12.40
N ALA A 96 -2.67 4.20 -12.06
CA ALA A 96 -1.30 4.65 -11.87
C ALA A 96 -0.72 5.28 -13.15
N LYS A 97 -0.96 4.67 -14.30
CA LYS A 97 -0.56 5.21 -15.61
C LYS A 97 -1.18 6.59 -15.88
N GLN A 98 -2.48 6.74 -15.62
CA GLN A 98 -3.17 8.02 -15.80
C GLN A 98 -2.60 9.10 -14.87
N LEU A 99 -2.29 8.77 -13.62
CA LEU A 99 -1.69 9.69 -12.66
C LEU A 99 -0.25 10.07 -13.07
N GLN A 100 0.53 9.11 -13.56
CA GLN A 100 1.87 9.35 -14.08
C GLN A 100 1.86 10.34 -15.27
N GLU A 101 0.91 10.18 -16.21
CA GLU A 101 0.72 11.11 -17.33
C GLU A 101 0.37 12.53 -16.88
N GLN A 102 -0.24 12.67 -15.70
CA GLN A 102 -0.57 13.95 -15.08
C GLN A 102 0.56 14.49 -14.17
N ASN A 103 1.69 13.81 -14.06
CA ASN A 103 2.79 14.12 -13.17
C ASN A 103 2.39 14.15 -11.66
N ILE A 104 1.49 13.25 -11.26
CA ILE A 104 1.07 13.07 -9.87
C ILE A 104 1.94 12.01 -9.22
N TRP A 105 2.56 12.36 -8.09
CA TRP A 105 3.35 11.42 -7.31
C TRP A 105 2.47 10.35 -6.67
N THR A 106 2.79 9.09 -6.96
CA THR A 106 1.95 7.94 -6.61
C THR A 106 2.76 6.87 -5.88
N ILE A 107 2.16 6.31 -4.86
CA ILE A 107 2.68 5.18 -4.10
C ILE A 107 1.81 3.96 -4.42
N GLY A 108 2.44 2.86 -4.78
CA GLY A 108 1.79 1.56 -4.94
C GLY A 108 2.08 0.65 -3.76
N MET A 109 1.10 -0.13 -3.36
CA MET A 109 1.23 -1.16 -2.33
C MET A 109 0.55 -2.43 -2.82
N SER A 110 1.33 -3.47 -3.11
CA SER A 110 0.83 -4.75 -3.62
C SER A 110 1.90 -5.83 -3.52
N SER A 111 1.51 -7.11 -3.60
CA SER A 111 2.50 -8.18 -3.70
C SER A 111 3.08 -8.25 -5.11
N ILE A 112 4.41 -8.25 -5.20
CA ILE A 112 5.12 -8.41 -6.48
C ILE A 112 5.13 -9.90 -6.85
N ILE A 113 4.56 -10.21 -8.00
CA ILE A 113 4.66 -11.53 -8.64
C ILE A 113 5.39 -11.38 -9.96
N GLU A 114 6.06 -12.46 -10.40
CA GLU A 114 6.75 -12.46 -11.68
C GLU A 114 5.75 -12.33 -12.82
N GLU A 115 6.02 -11.38 -13.69
CA GLU A 115 5.20 -11.09 -14.87
C GLU A 115 6.10 -10.63 -16.01
N THR A 116 5.71 -10.93 -17.23
CA THR A 116 6.43 -10.56 -18.45
C THR A 116 6.00 -9.20 -19.02
N THR A 117 4.89 -8.67 -18.52
CA THR A 117 4.33 -7.37 -18.93
C THR A 117 4.61 -6.30 -17.88
N GLN A 118 4.31 -5.05 -18.19
CA GLN A 118 4.38 -3.95 -17.24
C GLN A 118 3.36 -4.13 -16.11
N THR A 119 3.78 -3.79 -14.90
CA THR A 119 3.02 -3.93 -13.67
C THR A 119 2.82 -2.57 -12.99
N LEU A 120 2.11 -2.55 -11.86
CA LEU A 120 1.95 -1.35 -11.04
C LEU A 120 3.31 -0.72 -10.66
N VAL A 121 4.34 -1.55 -10.45
CA VAL A 121 5.69 -1.10 -10.09
C VAL A 121 6.29 -0.15 -11.12
N ASP A 122 5.95 -0.34 -12.40
CA ASP A 122 6.49 0.48 -13.51
C ASP A 122 5.85 1.88 -13.61
N TYR A 123 4.72 2.09 -12.96
CA TYR A 123 3.91 3.33 -13.09
C TYR A 123 3.79 4.16 -11.81
N VAL A 124 4.30 3.66 -10.69
CA VAL A 124 4.31 4.40 -9.42
C VAL A 124 5.72 4.91 -9.10
N ASP A 125 5.81 5.96 -8.31
CA ASP A 125 7.10 6.55 -7.91
C ASP A 125 7.78 5.75 -6.81
N VAL A 126 6.99 5.19 -5.89
CA VAL A 126 7.44 4.28 -4.85
C VAL A 126 6.49 3.09 -4.79
N HIS A 127 7.02 1.88 -4.69
CA HIS A 127 6.23 0.66 -4.52
C HIS A 127 6.67 -0.10 -3.27
N ILE A 128 5.70 -0.48 -2.43
CA ILE A 128 5.90 -1.32 -1.24
C ILE A 128 5.40 -2.72 -1.56
N ASP A 129 6.28 -3.72 -1.49
CA ASP A 129 5.92 -5.13 -1.69
C ASP A 129 5.29 -5.71 -0.41
N LEU A 130 4.08 -6.22 -0.53
CA LEU A 130 3.40 -6.91 0.59
C LEU A 130 3.93 -8.31 0.87
N CYS A 131 4.88 -8.80 0.07
CA CYS A 131 5.59 -10.08 0.28
C CYS A 131 4.69 -11.31 0.45
N LEU A 132 3.46 -11.27 -0.04
CA LEU A 132 2.46 -12.34 0.10
C LEU A 132 2.03 -12.83 -1.29
N LYS A 133 2.71 -13.88 -1.78
CA LYS A 133 2.53 -14.38 -3.16
C LYS A 133 1.60 -15.59 -3.26
N GLN A 134 1.34 -16.29 -2.15
CA GLN A 134 0.54 -17.51 -2.11
C GLN A 134 -0.14 -17.71 -0.76
N PRO A 135 -1.17 -18.55 -0.68
CA PRO A 135 -1.79 -18.90 0.58
C PRO A 135 -0.79 -19.48 1.59
N LEU A 136 -1.01 -19.22 2.88
CA LEU A 136 0.00 -19.47 3.92
C LEU A 136 -0.06 -20.85 4.57
N VAL A 137 -1.23 -21.50 4.61
CA VAL A 137 -1.46 -22.71 5.40
C VAL A 137 -1.58 -23.93 4.49
N PRO A 138 -0.75 -24.98 4.68
CA PRO A 138 -0.92 -26.25 3.98
C PRO A 138 -2.27 -26.92 4.34
N ALA A 139 -2.99 -27.43 3.37
CA ALA A 139 -4.19 -28.24 3.54
C ALA A 139 -3.87 -29.74 3.39
N GLU A 140 -4.77 -30.59 3.87
CA GLU A 140 -4.59 -32.06 3.86
C GLU A 140 -4.52 -32.66 2.45
N ASP A 141 -5.15 -32.01 1.48
CA ASP A 141 -5.16 -32.42 0.07
C ASP A 141 -3.90 -31.99 -0.72
N GLY A 142 -2.92 -31.39 -0.04
CA GLY A 142 -1.69 -30.88 -0.65
C GLY A 142 -1.80 -29.47 -1.25
N THR A 143 -2.97 -28.85 -1.20
CA THR A 143 -3.16 -27.43 -1.58
C THR A 143 -2.75 -26.49 -0.44
N ARG A 144 -2.83 -25.20 -0.67
CA ARG A 144 -2.64 -24.18 0.37
C ARG A 144 -3.87 -23.30 0.46
N ILE A 145 -4.20 -22.91 1.68
CA ILE A 145 -5.36 -22.05 2.01
C ILE A 145 -4.93 -20.86 2.88
N GLY A 146 -5.82 -19.91 3.08
CA GLY A 146 -5.56 -18.71 3.90
C GLY A 146 -4.65 -17.71 3.20
N PHE A 147 -5.27 -16.75 2.53
CA PHE A 147 -4.58 -15.66 1.82
C PHE A 147 -4.91 -14.31 2.49
N PRO A 148 -4.22 -13.94 3.59
CA PRO A 148 -4.55 -12.76 4.38
C PRO A 148 -3.98 -11.47 3.75
N SER A 149 -4.30 -11.19 2.49
CA SER A 149 -3.79 -10.05 1.74
C SER A 149 -4.14 -8.71 2.41
N ALA A 150 -5.38 -8.53 2.83
CA ALA A 150 -5.80 -7.31 3.52
C ALA A 150 -5.08 -7.12 4.86
N VAL A 151 -4.77 -8.20 5.60
CA VAL A 151 -4.03 -8.12 6.87
C VAL A 151 -2.58 -7.66 6.62
N ALA A 152 -1.92 -8.19 5.59
CA ALA A 152 -0.58 -7.75 5.20
C ALA A 152 -0.58 -6.27 4.78
N ALA A 153 -1.59 -5.86 4.00
CA ALA A 153 -1.73 -4.48 3.56
C ALA A 153 -2.03 -3.51 4.72
N LEU A 154 -2.85 -3.91 5.68
CA LEU A 154 -3.11 -3.11 6.90
C LEU A 154 -1.85 -2.96 7.75
N PHE A 155 -1.04 -4.02 7.90
CA PHE A 155 0.24 -3.90 8.58
C PHE A 155 1.17 -2.88 7.88
N ALA A 156 1.29 -2.96 6.55
CA ALA A 156 2.08 -2.02 5.77
C ALA A 156 1.53 -0.59 5.87
N TYR A 157 0.21 -0.43 5.82
CA TYR A 157 -0.44 0.87 6.01
C TYR A 157 -0.12 1.50 7.37
N HIS A 158 -0.26 0.74 8.47
CA HIS A 158 0.06 1.25 9.81
C HIS A 158 1.54 1.65 9.92
N SER A 159 2.44 0.85 9.37
CA SER A 159 3.87 1.19 9.32
C SER A 159 4.11 2.52 8.57
N LEU A 160 3.50 2.66 7.40
CA LEU A 160 3.59 3.89 6.59
C LEU A 160 2.99 5.11 7.30
N ALA A 161 1.82 4.95 7.93
CA ALA A 161 1.14 6.03 8.65
C ALA A 161 1.97 6.53 9.84
N LEU A 162 2.54 5.63 10.63
CA LEU A 162 3.40 5.99 11.77
C LEU A 162 4.66 6.73 11.30
N MET A 163 5.35 6.23 10.28
CA MET A 163 6.54 6.90 9.74
C MET A 163 6.20 8.27 9.14
N THR A 164 5.06 8.40 8.49
CA THR A 164 4.58 9.70 7.97
C THR A 164 4.33 10.69 9.10
N GLN A 165 3.68 10.26 10.18
CA GLN A 165 3.43 11.09 11.36
C GLN A 165 4.71 11.54 12.04
N GLU A 166 5.71 10.67 12.18
CA GLU A 166 7.03 11.01 12.73
C GLU A 166 7.69 12.12 11.91
N ILE A 167 7.70 12.01 10.57
CA ILE A 167 8.28 13.04 9.71
C ILE A 167 7.51 14.36 9.82
N VAL A 168 6.18 14.32 9.81
CA VAL A 168 5.36 15.53 9.92
C VAL A 168 5.63 16.26 11.25
N ALA A 169 5.74 15.50 12.36
CA ALA A 169 6.01 16.07 13.67
C ALA A 169 7.38 16.80 13.80
N GLU A 170 8.34 16.49 12.94
CA GLU A 170 9.63 17.21 12.89
C GLU A 170 9.51 18.62 12.30
N TYR A 171 8.40 18.91 11.61
CA TYR A 171 8.15 20.21 10.94
C TYR A 171 7.11 21.09 11.67
N GLU A 172 6.50 20.58 12.75
CA GLU A 172 5.61 21.35 13.63
C GLU A 172 6.38 22.03 14.77
#